data_7de097b540b9469771e65a1e4c809843
#
_entry.id   7de097b540b9469771e65a1e4c809843
#
_cell.length_a   1.000
_cell.length_b   1.000
_cell.length_c   1.000
_cell.angle_alpha   90.00
_cell.angle_beta   90.00
_cell.angle_gamma   90.00
#
_symmetry.space_group_name_H-M   'P 1'
#
loop_
_entity.id
_entity.type
_entity.pdbx_description
1 polymer ?
#
loop_
_entity_poly.entity_id
_entity_poly.type
_entity_poly.pdbx_seq_one_letter_code
_entity_poly.pdbx_strand_id
1 'polypeptide(L)'
;MKRESDHTRGAPTKLVCRLASDILERRQSRGKRGFVVGVDGKGCSGKSRLARALVEELTRRGIKSIRASIDDFCTPYDVRYGSDLPEVLQVYHKNFDEQTWIEGVIRPFSENGELHFDQVMLDPRFNTYTNRVQLKLGTGGILVAEGLHLLKRAYRDLFDFAILLHISDDVQLARALVRDAEERGKSEEEVRFMYSCRYVPSFKHYLREDRPCDSADVVIDCGNPDRPVLLDRAEAARVACMP
;
A
#
# COMPACT_ATOMS: atom_id res chain seq x y z
N MET A 1 22.66 3.75 -20.72
CA MET A 1 23.08 3.30 -19.38
C MET A 1 22.27 4.10 -18.38
N LYS A 2 21.08 3.59 -17.98
CA LYS A 2 20.25 4.22 -16.93
C LYS A 2 20.91 3.89 -15.61
N ARG A 3 21.29 4.92 -14.83
CA ARG A 3 21.64 4.76 -13.43
C ARG A 3 20.36 4.30 -12.71
N GLU A 4 20.32 3.06 -12.29
CA GLU A 4 19.40 2.62 -11.24
C GLU A 4 19.71 3.48 -10.01
N SER A 5 18.81 4.38 -9.67
CA SER A 5 18.89 5.16 -8.45
C SER A 5 18.85 4.17 -7.28
N ASP A 6 19.89 4.21 -6.48
CA ASP A 6 20.14 3.35 -5.32
C ASP A 6 19.10 3.59 -4.21
N HIS A 7 17.88 3.06 -4.42
CA HIS A 7 16.82 2.99 -3.41
C HIS A 7 16.88 1.68 -2.60
N THR A 8 18.02 1.00 -2.61
CA THR A 8 18.27 -0.30 -1.97
C THR A 8 18.85 -0.20 -0.56
N ARG A 9 18.48 0.82 0.24
CA ARG A 9 18.60 0.64 1.70
C ARG A 9 17.42 -0.20 2.14
N GLY A 10 17.67 -1.51 2.38
CA GLY A 10 16.67 -2.46 2.84
C GLY A 10 15.92 -1.92 4.07
N ALA A 11 14.64 -2.28 4.20
CA ALA A 11 13.94 -2.05 5.45
C ALA A 11 14.77 -2.67 6.59
N PRO A 12 14.78 -2.08 7.81
CA PRO A 12 15.61 -2.59 8.90
C PRO A 12 15.34 -4.08 9.10
N THR A 13 16.36 -4.89 8.90
CA THR A 13 16.27 -6.35 8.82
C THR A 13 15.55 -6.95 10.04
N LYS A 14 15.78 -6.40 11.24
CA LYS A 14 15.13 -6.87 12.48
C LYS A 14 13.60 -6.70 12.44
N LEU A 15 13.09 -5.57 11.95
CA LEU A 15 11.66 -5.33 11.84
C LEU A 15 11.01 -6.28 10.84
N VAL A 16 11.60 -6.43 9.66
CA VAL A 16 11.10 -7.34 8.61
C VAL A 16 11.08 -8.79 9.11
N CYS A 17 12.14 -9.24 9.79
CA CYS A 17 12.20 -10.58 10.37
C CYS A 17 11.11 -10.81 11.43
N ARG A 18 10.83 -9.80 12.28
CA ARG A 18 9.75 -9.86 13.28
C ARG A 18 8.39 -9.95 12.60
N LEU A 19 8.08 -9.02 11.68
CA LEU A 19 6.81 -9.03 10.96
C LEU A 19 6.58 -10.34 10.21
N ALA A 20 7.61 -10.88 9.56
CA ALA A 20 7.51 -12.18 8.89
C ALA A 20 7.20 -13.31 9.89
N SER A 21 7.73 -13.26 11.11
CA SER A 21 7.40 -14.24 12.16
C SER A 21 5.95 -14.11 12.61
N ASP A 22 5.49 -12.89 12.88
CA ASP A 22 4.11 -12.59 13.30
C ASP A 22 3.09 -13.02 12.21
N ILE A 23 3.41 -12.78 10.93
CA ILE A 23 2.61 -13.21 9.77
C ILE A 23 2.52 -14.73 9.71
N LEU A 24 3.63 -15.45 9.87
CA LEU A 24 3.66 -16.90 9.81
C LEU A 24 2.91 -17.56 10.99
N GLU A 25 3.03 -16.99 12.18
CA GLU A 25 2.27 -17.42 13.35
C GLU A 25 0.76 -17.25 13.14
N ARG A 26 0.34 -16.07 12.67
CA ARG A 26 -1.06 -15.80 12.34
C ARG A 26 -1.59 -16.75 11.26
N ARG A 27 -0.78 -17.03 10.24
CA ARG A 27 -1.13 -17.95 9.17
C ARG A 27 -1.38 -19.36 9.68
N GLN A 28 -0.52 -19.85 10.56
CA GLN A 28 -0.68 -21.20 11.17
C GLN A 28 -2.00 -21.30 11.95
N SER A 29 -2.37 -20.25 12.69
CA SER A 29 -3.61 -20.24 13.49
C SER A 29 -4.89 -20.20 12.64
N ARG A 30 -4.84 -19.66 11.41
CA ARG A 30 -6.04 -19.50 10.55
C ARG A 30 -6.33 -20.67 9.62
N GLY A 31 -5.35 -21.51 9.29
CA GLY A 31 -5.52 -22.70 8.44
C GLY A 31 -6.08 -22.43 7.03
N LYS A 32 -6.02 -21.20 6.53
CA LYS A 32 -6.55 -20.79 5.22
C LYS A 32 -5.67 -21.25 4.06
N ARG A 33 -6.29 -21.48 2.88
CA ARG A 33 -5.58 -21.83 1.63
C ARG A 33 -4.78 -20.67 1.08
N GLY A 34 -5.34 -19.46 1.06
CA GLY A 34 -4.68 -18.21 0.68
C GLY A 34 -4.52 -17.31 1.91
N PHE A 35 -3.37 -16.65 2.05
CA PHE A 35 -3.11 -15.73 3.15
C PHE A 35 -2.68 -14.36 2.58
N VAL A 36 -3.47 -13.33 2.89
CA VAL A 36 -3.30 -11.97 2.35
C VAL A 36 -2.79 -11.04 3.44
N VAL A 37 -1.64 -10.41 3.19
CA VAL A 37 -1.05 -9.36 4.03
C VAL A 37 -1.34 -8.01 3.37
N GLY A 38 -1.96 -7.08 4.09
CA GLY A 38 -2.15 -5.70 3.64
C GLY A 38 -1.07 -4.78 4.21
N VAL A 39 -0.43 -3.97 3.36
CA VAL A 39 0.51 -2.91 3.76
C VAL A 39 -0.05 -1.58 3.30
N ASP A 40 -0.71 -0.88 4.19
CA ASP A 40 -1.38 0.40 3.96
C ASP A 40 -0.57 1.58 4.53
N GLY A 41 -0.93 2.79 4.15
CA GLY A 41 -0.35 4.04 4.66
C GLY A 41 -0.29 5.15 3.62
N LYS A 42 0.09 6.33 4.05
CA LYS A 42 0.22 7.53 3.19
C LYS A 42 1.19 7.31 2.02
N GLY A 43 1.07 8.14 0.98
CA GLY A 43 2.11 8.28 -0.03
C GLY A 43 3.48 8.54 0.62
N CYS A 44 4.56 8.03 0.04
CA CYS A 44 5.93 8.19 0.55
C CYS A 44 6.21 7.58 1.95
N SER A 45 5.30 6.77 2.52
CA SER A 45 5.52 6.12 3.82
C SER A 45 6.48 4.91 3.77
N GLY A 46 6.79 4.40 2.56
CA GLY A 46 7.68 3.26 2.39
C GLY A 46 6.98 1.91 2.21
N LYS A 47 5.67 1.89 1.91
CA LYS A 47 4.87 0.67 1.70
C LYS A 47 5.52 -0.32 0.74
N SER A 48 5.83 0.13 -0.47
CA SER A 48 6.41 -0.73 -1.52
C SER A 48 7.78 -1.29 -1.13
N ARG A 49 8.59 -0.53 -0.35
CA ARG A 49 9.87 -0.98 0.19
C ARG A 49 9.65 -2.09 1.23
N LEU A 50 8.72 -1.89 2.17
CA LEU A 50 8.39 -2.89 3.17
C LEU A 50 7.79 -4.15 2.54
N ALA A 51 6.86 -3.99 1.60
CA ALA A 51 6.22 -5.13 0.92
C ALA A 51 7.25 -5.99 0.16
N ARG A 52 8.20 -5.38 -0.57
CA ARG A 52 9.30 -6.11 -1.21
C ARG A 52 10.17 -6.87 -0.20
N ALA A 53 10.58 -6.19 0.88
CA ALA A 53 11.40 -6.81 1.91
C ALA A 53 10.68 -7.98 2.62
N LEU A 54 9.36 -7.87 2.84
CA LEU A 54 8.55 -8.97 3.39
C LEU A 54 8.48 -10.16 2.42
N VAL A 55 8.27 -9.92 1.13
CA VAL A 55 8.26 -10.99 0.11
C VAL A 55 9.60 -11.71 0.07
N GLU A 56 10.71 -10.97 0.07
CA GLU A 56 12.07 -11.52 0.10
C GLU A 56 12.30 -12.39 1.34
N GLU A 57 11.94 -11.88 2.52
CA GLU A 57 12.12 -12.61 3.79
C GLU A 57 11.23 -13.85 3.91
N LEU A 58 9.95 -13.74 3.50
CA LEU A 58 9.03 -14.88 3.47
C LEU A 58 9.52 -15.97 2.50
N THR A 59 10.01 -15.55 1.32
CA THR A 59 10.59 -16.47 0.32
C THR A 59 11.86 -17.14 0.87
N ARG A 60 12.73 -16.38 1.54
CA ARG A 60 13.93 -16.94 2.22
C ARG A 60 13.57 -17.99 3.28
N ARG A 61 12.38 -17.85 3.92
CA ARG A 61 11.84 -18.84 4.86
C ARG A 61 11.10 -20.01 4.19
N GLY A 62 11.16 -20.13 2.86
CA GLY A 62 10.55 -21.21 2.09
C GLY A 62 9.07 -21.02 1.78
N ILE A 63 8.51 -19.83 1.99
CA ILE A 63 7.11 -19.52 1.66
C ILE A 63 7.05 -18.78 0.32
N LYS A 64 6.40 -19.39 -0.68
CA LYS A 64 6.16 -18.70 -1.94
C LYS A 64 5.31 -17.46 -1.73
N SER A 65 5.86 -16.31 -2.04
CA SER A 65 5.19 -15.02 -1.79
C SER A 65 5.36 -14.09 -2.99
N ILE A 66 4.34 -13.30 -3.26
CA ILE A 66 4.40 -12.24 -4.28
C ILE A 66 3.86 -10.93 -3.71
N ARG A 67 4.28 -9.82 -4.32
CA ARG A 67 3.75 -8.49 -4.08
C ARG A 67 2.71 -8.15 -5.15
N ALA A 68 1.61 -7.52 -4.74
CA ALA A 68 0.67 -6.83 -5.62
C ALA A 68 0.46 -5.40 -5.13
N SER A 69 0.40 -4.44 -6.05
CA SER A 69 0.20 -3.02 -5.74
C SER A 69 -1.13 -2.53 -6.30
N ILE A 70 -1.92 -1.83 -5.49
CA ILE A 70 -3.14 -1.17 -6.00
C ILE A 70 -2.78 -0.03 -6.98
N ASP A 71 -1.57 0.51 -6.93
CA ASP A 71 -1.12 1.57 -7.85
C ASP A 71 -1.08 1.07 -9.31
N ASP A 72 -1.01 -0.26 -9.54
CA ASP A 72 -1.14 -0.86 -10.87
C ASP A 72 -2.59 -0.84 -11.39
N PHE A 73 -3.57 -0.48 -10.56
CA PHE A 73 -5.01 -0.43 -10.86
C PHE A 73 -5.54 1.02 -10.89
N CYS A 74 -4.72 1.98 -11.25
CA CYS A 74 -5.15 3.36 -11.41
C CYS A 74 -6.23 3.50 -12.46
N THR A 75 -7.22 4.36 -12.20
CA THR A 75 -8.24 4.74 -13.19
C THR A 75 -7.71 5.83 -14.15
N PRO A 76 -8.31 6.02 -15.34
CA PRO A 76 -8.00 7.12 -16.24
C PRO A 76 -8.18 8.51 -15.61
N TYR A 77 -7.50 9.49 -16.16
CA TYR A 77 -7.44 10.83 -15.59
C TYR A 77 -8.80 11.53 -15.55
N ASP A 78 -9.63 11.33 -16.58
CA ASP A 78 -11.01 11.82 -16.67
C ASP A 78 -11.93 11.17 -15.64
N VAL A 79 -11.74 9.89 -15.34
CA VAL A 79 -12.46 9.18 -14.28
C VAL A 79 -12.04 9.69 -12.90
N ARG A 80 -10.72 9.90 -12.70
CA ARG A 80 -10.18 10.38 -11.42
C ARG A 80 -10.59 11.79 -11.07
N TYR A 81 -10.56 12.70 -12.05
CA TYR A 81 -10.64 14.14 -11.82
C TYR A 81 -11.75 14.83 -12.61
N GLY A 82 -12.53 14.09 -13.40
CA GLY A 82 -13.61 14.60 -14.25
C GLY A 82 -15.00 14.62 -13.61
N SER A 83 -15.12 14.33 -12.32
CA SER A 83 -16.41 14.32 -11.63
C SER A 83 -16.64 15.62 -10.84
N ASP A 84 -17.92 15.93 -10.53
CA ASP A 84 -18.32 17.07 -9.69
C ASP A 84 -18.01 16.88 -8.20
N LEU A 85 -17.42 15.75 -7.81
CA LEU A 85 -17.01 15.49 -6.42
C LEU A 85 -15.86 16.42 -6.02
N PRO A 86 -15.81 16.86 -4.75
CA PRO A 86 -14.62 17.51 -4.21
C PRO A 86 -13.36 16.66 -4.45
N GLU A 87 -12.20 17.31 -4.73
CA GLU A 87 -10.95 16.62 -5.05
C GLU A 87 -10.56 15.54 -4.03
N VAL A 88 -10.83 15.81 -2.76
CA VAL A 88 -10.61 14.86 -1.65
C VAL A 88 -11.38 13.55 -1.87
N LEU A 89 -12.64 13.64 -2.25
CA LEU A 89 -13.51 12.49 -2.51
C LEU A 89 -13.19 11.82 -3.86
N GLN A 90 -12.74 12.59 -4.84
CA GLN A 90 -12.26 12.00 -6.10
C GLN A 90 -11.07 11.09 -5.84
N VAL A 91 -10.07 11.54 -5.10
CA VAL A 91 -8.90 10.71 -4.73
C VAL A 91 -9.33 9.49 -3.90
N TYR A 92 -10.26 9.67 -2.97
CA TYR A 92 -10.71 8.58 -2.11
C TYR A 92 -11.53 7.52 -2.85
N HIS A 93 -12.43 7.91 -3.77
CA HIS A 93 -13.36 7.01 -4.44
C HIS A 93 -12.96 6.60 -5.86
N LYS A 94 -12.15 7.44 -6.55
CA LYS A 94 -11.95 7.33 -8.00
C LYS A 94 -10.50 7.06 -8.40
N ASN A 95 -9.57 7.02 -7.45
CA ASN A 95 -8.15 6.89 -7.79
C ASN A 95 -7.80 5.51 -8.36
N PHE A 96 -8.50 4.48 -7.91
CA PHE A 96 -8.23 3.09 -8.29
C PHE A 96 -9.49 2.38 -8.79
N ASP A 97 -9.32 1.43 -9.69
CA ASP A 97 -10.33 0.43 -10.03
C ASP A 97 -10.37 -0.64 -8.92
N GLU A 98 -11.03 -0.25 -7.81
CA GLU A 98 -11.13 -1.11 -6.63
C GLU A 98 -11.91 -2.39 -6.93
N GLN A 99 -12.84 -2.36 -7.89
CA GLN A 99 -13.60 -3.54 -8.27
C GLN A 99 -12.67 -4.58 -8.91
N THR A 100 -11.90 -4.21 -9.92
CA THR A 100 -10.94 -5.13 -10.55
C THR A 100 -9.87 -5.58 -9.56
N TRP A 101 -9.39 -4.70 -8.67
CA TRP A 101 -8.45 -5.04 -7.61
C TRP A 101 -9.00 -6.11 -6.66
N ILE A 102 -10.21 -5.90 -6.13
CA ILE A 102 -10.81 -6.81 -5.16
C ILE A 102 -11.24 -8.13 -5.82
N GLU A 103 -12.02 -8.07 -6.91
CA GLU A 103 -12.60 -9.25 -7.52
C GLU A 103 -11.61 -10.03 -8.41
N GLY A 104 -10.58 -9.35 -8.94
CA GLY A 104 -9.57 -9.99 -9.79
C GLY A 104 -8.33 -10.48 -9.03
N VAL A 105 -8.00 -9.87 -7.88
CA VAL A 105 -6.73 -10.17 -7.19
C VAL A 105 -6.95 -10.67 -5.75
N ILE A 106 -7.61 -9.86 -4.90
CA ILE A 106 -7.62 -10.13 -3.46
C ILE A 106 -8.57 -11.26 -3.12
N ARG A 107 -9.84 -11.16 -3.54
CA ARG A 107 -10.89 -12.14 -3.22
C ARG A 107 -10.58 -13.54 -3.75
N PRO A 108 -10.18 -13.73 -5.02
CA PRO A 108 -9.87 -15.07 -5.53
C PRO A 108 -8.78 -15.77 -4.73
N PHE A 109 -7.73 -15.02 -4.35
CA PHE A 109 -6.67 -15.59 -3.54
C PHE A 109 -7.09 -15.86 -2.09
N SER A 110 -7.78 -14.91 -1.45
CA SER A 110 -8.25 -15.06 -0.07
C SER A 110 -9.20 -16.25 0.11
N GLU A 111 -10.10 -16.48 -0.84
CA GLU A 111 -11.14 -17.52 -0.77
C GLU A 111 -10.65 -18.89 -1.28
N ASN A 112 -9.95 -18.90 -2.42
CA ASN A 112 -9.59 -20.15 -3.10
C ASN A 112 -8.12 -20.55 -2.88
N GLY A 113 -7.26 -19.61 -2.45
CA GLY A 113 -5.82 -19.81 -2.29
C GLY A 113 -5.05 -19.84 -3.61
N GLU A 114 -5.71 -19.49 -4.72
CA GLU A 114 -5.09 -19.44 -6.05
C GLU A 114 -5.33 -18.08 -6.69
N LEU A 115 -4.28 -17.50 -7.25
CA LEU A 115 -4.33 -16.25 -7.99
C LEU A 115 -3.75 -16.45 -9.38
N HIS A 116 -4.53 -16.07 -10.37
CA HIS A 116 -4.08 -15.94 -11.74
C HIS A 116 -4.72 -14.70 -12.36
N PHE A 117 -3.96 -13.62 -12.40
CA PHE A 117 -4.37 -12.35 -12.99
C PHE A 117 -3.39 -11.98 -14.12
N ASP A 118 -3.90 -11.71 -15.31
CA ASP A 118 -3.11 -11.29 -16.47
C ASP A 118 -3.95 -10.32 -17.31
N GLN A 119 -3.75 -9.02 -17.10
CA GLN A 119 -4.49 -7.98 -17.81
C GLN A 119 -3.59 -6.78 -18.13
N VAL A 120 -3.98 -6.05 -19.17
CA VAL A 120 -3.35 -4.77 -19.51
C VAL A 120 -4.09 -3.67 -18.75
N MET A 121 -3.39 -3.07 -17.81
CA MET A 121 -3.87 -2.01 -16.94
C MET A 121 -3.40 -0.63 -17.44
N LEU A 122 -3.94 0.43 -16.85
CA LEU A 122 -3.52 1.80 -17.14
C LEU A 122 -2.09 2.04 -16.65
N ASP A 123 -1.24 2.61 -17.51
CA ASP A 123 -0.01 3.27 -17.07
C ASP A 123 -0.34 4.72 -16.67
N PRO A 124 -0.31 5.08 -15.38
CA PRO A 124 -0.72 6.40 -14.93
C PRO A 124 0.22 7.53 -15.38
N ARG A 125 1.43 7.20 -15.86
CA ARG A 125 2.39 8.20 -16.38
C ARG A 125 1.96 8.74 -17.74
N PHE A 126 1.35 7.89 -18.55
CA PHE A 126 0.94 8.21 -19.93
C PHE A 126 -0.57 8.23 -20.10
N ASN A 127 -1.33 7.88 -19.07
CA ASN A 127 -2.79 7.73 -19.10
C ASN A 127 -3.28 6.81 -20.24
N THR A 128 -2.54 5.70 -20.47
CA THR A 128 -2.80 4.72 -21.53
C THR A 128 -2.78 3.31 -20.98
N TYR A 129 -3.57 2.41 -21.57
CA TYR A 129 -3.60 0.99 -21.21
C TYR A 129 -2.43 0.24 -21.86
N THR A 130 -1.28 0.27 -21.20
CA THR A 130 -0.02 -0.33 -21.69
C THR A 130 0.74 -1.09 -20.59
N ASN A 131 0.29 -1.02 -19.33
CA ASN A 131 0.93 -1.70 -18.21
C ASN A 131 0.36 -3.13 -18.08
N ARG A 132 1.09 -4.15 -18.56
CA ARG A 132 0.65 -5.54 -18.35
C ARG A 132 0.97 -6.01 -16.94
N VAL A 133 -0.06 -6.29 -16.17
CA VAL A 133 0.01 -6.81 -14.79
C VAL A 133 -0.22 -8.31 -14.82
N GLN A 134 0.80 -9.07 -14.40
CA GLN A 134 0.75 -10.53 -14.31
C GLN A 134 1.03 -10.97 -12.88
N LEU A 135 0.03 -11.58 -12.23
CA LEU A 135 0.13 -12.11 -10.88
C LEU A 135 -0.24 -13.60 -10.90
N LYS A 136 0.65 -14.44 -10.38
CA LYS A 136 0.40 -15.88 -10.27
C LYS A 136 0.92 -16.39 -8.94
N LEU A 137 0.02 -16.95 -8.13
CA LEU A 137 0.34 -17.54 -6.84
C LEU A 137 -0.57 -18.73 -6.59
N GLY A 138 0.01 -19.86 -6.17
CA GLY A 138 -0.72 -21.07 -5.85
C GLY A 138 -1.03 -21.19 -4.36
N THR A 139 -1.76 -22.25 -4.03
CA THR A 139 -2.15 -22.60 -2.65
C THR A 139 -0.95 -22.66 -1.72
N GLY A 140 -1.15 -22.20 -0.49
CA GLY A 140 -0.09 -22.14 0.51
C GLY A 140 0.88 -20.98 0.37
N GLY A 141 0.69 -20.10 -0.63
CA GLY A 141 1.46 -18.86 -0.76
C GLY A 141 0.98 -17.76 0.17
N ILE A 142 1.71 -16.64 0.17
CA ILE A 142 1.32 -15.38 0.83
C ILE A 142 1.31 -14.26 -0.20
N LEU A 143 0.17 -13.57 -0.33
CA LEU A 143 0.02 -12.37 -1.13
C LEU A 143 0.29 -11.15 -0.24
N VAL A 144 1.30 -10.36 -0.57
CA VAL A 144 1.57 -9.07 0.09
C VAL A 144 1.00 -7.97 -0.80
N ALA A 145 -0.19 -7.53 -0.46
CA ALA A 145 -0.89 -6.42 -1.11
C ALA A 145 -0.45 -5.09 -0.49
N GLU A 146 -0.13 -4.10 -1.30
CA GLU A 146 0.28 -2.79 -0.78
C GLU A 146 -0.37 -1.64 -1.53
N GLY A 147 -0.57 -0.53 -0.82
CA GLY A 147 -1.04 0.69 -1.44
C GLY A 147 -1.76 1.66 -0.52
N LEU A 148 -2.46 2.59 -1.13
CA LEU A 148 -3.20 3.64 -0.45
C LEU A 148 -4.64 3.20 -0.19
N HIS A 149 -5.16 3.46 1.01
CA HIS A 149 -6.56 3.17 1.39
C HIS A 149 -6.95 1.68 1.33
N LEU A 150 -6.02 0.77 1.62
CA LEU A 150 -6.31 -0.67 1.55
C LEU A 150 -7.25 -1.18 2.64
N LEU A 151 -7.26 -0.53 3.81
CA LEU A 151 -8.06 -0.98 4.95
C LEU A 151 -9.43 -0.29 5.01
N LYS A 152 -10.03 0.02 3.85
CA LYS A 152 -11.43 0.48 3.78
C LYS A 152 -12.37 -0.56 4.38
N ARG A 153 -13.39 -0.12 5.11
CA ARG A 153 -14.40 -1.00 5.75
C ARG A 153 -15.03 -1.99 4.78
N ALA A 154 -15.17 -1.59 3.51
CA ALA A 154 -15.83 -2.40 2.49
C ALA A 154 -15.10 -3.72 2.20
N TYR A 155 -13.78 -3.80 2.44
CA TYR A 155 -13.01 -4.98 2.05
C TYR A 155 -11.80 -5.30 2.96
N ARG A 156 -11.62 -4.60 4.09
CA ARG A 156 -10.51 -4.86 5.02
C ARG A 156 -10.50 -6.29 5.59
N ASP A 157 -11.67 -6.93 5.69
CA ASP A 157 -11.79 -8.29 6.21
C ASP A 157 -11.21 -9.36 5.27
N LEU A 158 -10.85 -8.98 4.04
CA LEU A 158 -10.14 -9.84 3.10
C LEU A 158 -8.65 -9.98 3.44
N PHE A 159 -8.10 -9.08 4.27
CA PHE A 159 -6.71 -9.15 4.73
C PHE A 159 -6.61 -9.97 6.01
N ASP A 160 -5.71 -10.94 6.03
CA ASP A 160 -5.47 -11.82 7.18
C ASP A 160 -4.51 -11.22 8.20
N PHE A 161 -3.64 -10.31 7.73
CA PHE A 161 -2.72 -9.51 8.53
C PHE A 161 -2.58 -8.12 7.93
N ALA A 162 -2.81 -7.10 8.71
CA ALA A 162 -2.84 -5.72 8.26
C ALA A 162 -1.75 -4.88 8.93
N ILE A 163 -0.94 -4.20 8.12
CA ILE A 163 0.14 -3.29 8.55
C ILE A 163 -0.22 -1.89 8.08
N LEU A 164 -0.28 -0.94 9.00
CA LEU A 164 -0.46 0.48 8.69
C LEU A 164 0.85 1.24 8.91
N LEU A 165 1.37 1.90 7.87
CA LEU A 165 2.54 2.76 7.97
C LEU A 165 2.14 4.21 8.20
N HIS A 166 2.67 4.79 9.25
CA HIS A 166 2.50 6.20 9.59
C HIS A 166 3.73 7.03 9.24
N ILE A 167 3.49 8.23 8.74
CA ILE A 167 4.43 9.36 8.69
C ILE A 167 3.64 10.66 8.89
N SER A 168 4.27 11.70 9.43
CA SER A 168 3.66 13.03 9.50
C SER A 168 3.44 13.64 8.10
N ASP A 169 2.56 14.63 8.00
CA ASP A 169 2.29 15.33 6.75
C ASP A 169 3.55 16.06 6.23
N ASP A 170 4.35 16.62 7.14
CA ASP A 170 5.61 17.29 6.79
C ASP A 170 6.64 16.32 6.22
N VAL A 171 6.81 15.15 6.84
CA VAL A 171 7.70 14.09 6.33
C VAL A 171 7.20 13.58 4.99
N GLN A 172 5.89 13.42 4.83
CA GLN A 172 5.28 13.04 3.56
C GLN A 172 5.62 14.04 2.45
N LEU A 173 5.38 15.34 2.71
CA LEU A 173 5.64 16.40 1.75
C LEU A 173 7.13 16.51 1.41
N ALA A 174 8.01 16.48 2.40
CA ALA A 174 9.46 16.53 2.18
C ALA A 174 9.95 15.40 1.27
N ARG A 175 9.48 14.17 1.50
CA ARG A 175 9.83 13.02 0.64
C ARG A 175 9.21 13.11 -0.75
N ALA A 176 8.00 13.65 -0.84
CA ALA A 176 7.31 13.83 -2.11
C ALA A 176 8.01 14.86 -3.00
N LEU A 177 8.47 15.96 -2.43
CA LEU A 177 9.22 17.00 -3.16
C LEU A 177 10.45 16.42 -3.86
N VAL A 178 11.20 15.55 -3.17
CA VAL A 178 12.36 14.89 -3.78
C VAL A 178 11.93 13.89 -4.85
N ARG A 179 11.04 12.95 -4.49
CA ARG A 179 10.61 11.87 -5.40
C ARG A 179 9.94 12.40 -6.66
N ASP A 180 8.97 13.32 -6.52
CA ASP A 180 8.14 13.74 -7.64
C ASP A 180 8.90 14.70 -8.58
N ALA A 181 9.93 15.43 -8.08
CA ALA A 181 10.85 16.17 -8.92
C ALA A 181 11.76 15.23 -9.74
N GLU A 182 12.34 14.21 -9.11
CA GLU A 182 13.28 13.29 -9.75
C GLU A 182 12.59 12.29 -10.70
N GLU A 183 11.48 11.69 -10.26
CA GLU A 183 10.82 10.59 -10.98
C GLU A 183 9.71 11.07 -11.93
N ARG A 184 9.09 12.22 -11.66
CA ARG A 184 7.90 12.70 -12.37
C ARG A 184 8.07 14.06 -13.03
N GLY A 185 9.21 14.72 -12.83
CA GLY A 185 9.51 16.03 -13.40
C GLY A 185 8.55 17.15 -12.95
N LYS A 186 7.93 17.01 -11.77
CA LYS A 186 7.00 18.00 -11.23
C LYS A 186 7.72 19.14 -10.55
N SER A 187 7.19 20.36 -10.70
CA SER A 187 7.67 21.51 -9.95
C SER A 187 7.31 21.38 -8.46
N GLU A 188 8.07 22.09 -7.61
CA GLU A 188 7.78 22.15 -6.18
C GLU A 188 6.36 22.67 -5.89
N GLU A 189 5.92 23.69 -6.64
CA GLU A 189 4.58 24.28 -6.52
C GLU A 189 3.48 23.25 -6.83
N GLU A 190 3.62 22.49 -7.92
CA GLU A 190 2.67 21.43 -8.28
C GLU A 190 2.61 20.34 -7.19
N VAL A 191 3.76 19.92 -6.65
CA VAL A 191 3.79 18.93 -5.58
C VAL A 191 3.10 19.46 -4.33
N ARG A 192 3.43 20.67 -3.89
CA ARG A 192 2.80 21.30 -2.72
C ARG A 192 1.28 21.41 -2.89
N PHE A 193 0.82 21.85 -4.06
CA PHE A 193 -0.60 21.94 -4.38
C PHE A 193 -1.28 20.56 -4.29
N MET A 194 -0.75 19.54 -4.96
CA MET A 194 -1.35 18.20 -4.95
C MET A 194 -1.42 17.61 -3.54
N TYR A 195 -0.39 17.81 -2.72
CA TYR A 195 -0.38 17.26 -1.36
C TYR A 195 -1.30 18.03 -0.43
N SER A 196 -1.35 19.36 -0.49
CA SER A 196 -2.22 20.18 0.37
C SER A 196 -3.71 20.07 0.03
N CYS A 197 -4.05 19.97 -1.27
CA CYS A 197 -5.45 19.99 -1.71
C CYS A 197 -6.04 18.59 -1.93
N ARG A 198 -5.23 17.57 -2.20
CA ARG A 198 -5.71 16.23 -2.61
C ARG A 198 -5.29 15.13 -1.64
N TYR A 199 -3.98 14.82 -1.58
CA TYR A 199 -3.51 13.58 -0.97
C TYR A 199 -3.59 13.58 0.55
N VAL A 200 -3.15 14.65 1.21
CA VAL A 200 -3.24 14.77 2.67
C VAL A 200 -4.70 14.82 3.12
N PRO A 201 -5.57 15.69 2.55
CA PRO A 201 -6.98 15.72 2.93
C PRO A 201 -7.71 14.40 2.64
N SER A 202 -7.41 13.72 1.54
CA SER A 202 -8.01 12.42 1.21
C SER A 202 -7.61 11.34 2.23
N PHE A 203 -6.36 11.32 2.66
CA PHE A 203 -5.93 10.37 3.69
C PHE A 203 -6.55 10.69 5.06
N LYS A 204 -6.72 11.96 5.41
CA LYS A 204 -7.46 12.38 6.61
C LYS A 204 -8.94 11.99 6.55
N HIS A 205 -9.57 12.10 5.38
CA HIS A 205 -10.91 11.60 5.15
C HIS A 205 -10.97 10.07 5.41
N TYR A 206 -10.05 9.32 4.83
CA TYR A 206 -9.93 7.88 5.03
C TYR A 206 -9.75 7.50 6.51
N LEU A 207 -8.92 8.21 7.26
CA LEU A 207 -8.74 7.98 8.71
C LEU A 207 -10.04 8.14 9.49
N ARG A 208 -10.88 9.12 9.12
CA ARG A 208 -12.18 9.37 9.78
C ARG A 208 -13.22 8.32 9.41
N GLU A 209 -13.37 8.05 8.11
CA GLU A 209 -14.43 7.17 7.60
C GLU A 209 -14.16 5.70 7.89
N ASP A 210 -12.95 5.24 7.62
CA ASP A 210 -12.63 3.81 7.67
C ASP A 210 -11.94 3.39 8.96
N ARG A 211 -11.31 4.33 9.68
CA ARG A 211 -10.58 4.07 10.93
C ARG A 211 -9.61 2.88 10.79
N PRO A 212 -8.65 2.94 9.86
CA PRO A 212 -7.78 1.80 9.53
C PRO A 212 -6.95 1.31 10.73
N CYS A 213 -6.67 2.17 11.71
CA CYS A 213 -5.98 1.80 12.93
C CYS A 213 -6.72 0.74 13.76
N ASP A 214 -8.06 0.75 13.71
CA ASP A 214 -8.87 -0.22 14.47
C ASP A 214 -8.76 -1.62 13.89
N SER A 215 -8.43 -1.73 12.61
CA SER A 215 -8.30 -3.00 11.89
C SER A 215 -6.85 -3.41 11.60
N ALA A 216 -5.88 -2.52 11.80
CA ALA A 216 -4.47 -2.87 11.65
C ALA A 216 -4.00 -3.75 12.80
N ASP A 217 -3.33 -4.87 12.48
CA ASP A 217 -2.65 -5.71 13.47
C ASP A 217 -1.39 -5.01 14.00
N VAL A 218 -0.76 -4.21 13.14
CA VAL A 218 0.49 -3.50 13.45
C VAL A 218 0.45 -2.09 12.86
N VAL A 219 0.82 -1.09 13.67
CA VAL A 219 1.06 0.28 13.22
C VAL A 219 2.54 0.62 13.38
N ILE A 220 3.15 1.18 12.34
CA ILE A 220 4.59 1.45 12.30
C ILE A 220 4.80 2.93 11.98
N ASP A 221 5.50 3.65 12.85
CA ASP A 221 6.02 4.97 12.52
C ASP A 221 7.28 4.85 11.66
N CYS A 222 7.18 5.35 10.45
CA CYS A 222 8.22 5.40 9.44
C CYS A 222 8.78 6.82 9.22
N GLY A 223 8.59 7.73 10.16
CA GLY A 223 9.13 9.09 10.12
C GLY A 223 10.65 9.10 9.92
N ASN A 224 11.37 8.19 10.58
CA ASN A 224 12.77 7.90 10.27
C ASN A 224 12.84 6.57 9.46
N PRO A 225 13.26 6.60 8.17
CA PRO A 225 13.27 5.41 7.33
C PRO A 225 14.30 4.35 7.76
N ASP A 226 15.34 4.75 8.50
CA ASP A 226 16.39 3.85 8.98
C ASP A 226 16.07 3.28 10.37
N ARG A 227 15.08 3.86 11.08
CA ARG A 227 14.66 3.47 12.43
C ARG A 227 13.14 3.50 12.56
N PRO A 228 12.40 2.66 11.79
CA PRO A 228 10.96 2.56 11.97
C PRO A 228 10.63 1.98 13.34
N VAL A 229 9.57 2.49 13.97
CA VAL A 229 9.17 2.15 15.32
C VAL A 229 7.78 1.49 15.29
N LEU A 230 7.66 0.33 15.92
CA LEU A 230 6.36 -0.28 16.19
C LEU A 230 5.66 0.55 17.27
N LEU A 231 4.48 1.04 16.97
CA LEU A 231 3.66 1.80 17.92
C LEU A 231 2.76 0.84 18.70
N ASP A 232 2.65 1.07 20.00
CA ASP A 232 1.58 0.46 20.77
C ASP A 232 0.22 1.11 20.44
N ARG A 233 -0.89 0.51 20.94
CA ARG A 233 -2.24 1.00 20.63
C ARG A 233 -2.47 2.45 21.06
N ALA A 234 -1.93 2.86 22.19
CA ALA A 234 -2.12 4.21 22.71
C ALA A 234 -1.30 5.24 21.90
N GLU A 235 -0.10 4.88 21.51
CA GLU A 235 0.77 5.67 20.64
C GLU A 235 0.16 5.80 19.24
N ALA A 236 -0.29 4.68 18.65
CA ALA A 236 -0.94 4.67 17.35
C ALA A 236 -2.18 5.58 17.34
N ALA A 237 -3.02 5.50 18.38
CA ALA A 237 -4.20 6.35 18.50
C ALA A 237 -3.84 7.85 18.56
N ARG A 238 -2.73 8.22 19.18
CA ARG A 238 -2.30 9.62 19.31
C ARG A 238 -1.67 10.20 18.06
N VAL A 239 -0.90 9.40 17.30
CA VAL A 239 -0.05 9.93 16.22
C VAL A 239 -0.46 9.50 14.83
N ALA A 240 -0.94 8.27 14.68
CA ALA A 240 -1.22 7.68 13.37
C ALA A 240 -2.69 7.70 12.98
N CYS A 241 -3.58 7.73 13.97
CA CYS A 241 -5.01 7.54 13.78
C CYS A 241 -5.81 8.85 13.93
N MET A 242 -5.14 9.95 14.23
CA MET A 242 -5.77 11.28 14.25
C MET A 242 -5.89 11.83 12.82
N PRO A 243 -7.12 12.26 12.43
CA PRO A 243 -7.37 12.82 11.09
C PRO A 243 -6.80 14.23 10.89
#